data_a9f4403a2dcf471e71a243648e1f76c2
#
_entry.id   a9f4403a2dcf471e71a243648e1f76c2
#
_cell.length_a   1.000
_cell.length_b   1.000
_cell.length_c   1.000
_cell.angle_alpha   90.00
_cell.angle_beta   90.00
_cell.angle_gamma   90.00
#
_symmetry.space_group_name_H-M   'P 1'
#
loop_
_entity.id
_entity.type
_entity.pdbx_description
1 polymer ?
#
loop_
_entity_poly.entity_id
_entity_poly.type
_entity_poly.pdbx_seq_one_letter_code
_entity_poly.pdbx_strand_id
1 'polypeptide(L)'
;MTRHFARGLLVLIALSVSGCAAFSPDSGMIAVADLTSQTINKDVAFVRTAEGADAVDARVRQLQSRTLSAETAVQIALLNNRGLQAAYNELALAETDLVEQSLPPNPVFAISRISGNGASEIERQVVGDILALATLPFRSDIARDRFRGAQLRAALATLRLAADV
;
A
#
# COMPACT_ATOMS: atom_id res chain seq x y z
N MET A 1 -38.72 12.65 -21.16
CA MET A 1 -37.66 13.41 -20.44
C MET A 1 -37.02 12.63 -19.28
N THR A 2 -37.75 11.80 -18.56
CA THR A 2 -37.26 11.01 -17.39
C THR A 2 -36.18 9.95 -17.73
N ARG A 3 -36.20 9.32 -18.91
CA ARG A 3 -35.22 8.26 -19.28
C ARG A 3 -33.80 8.78 -19.54
N HIS A 4 -33.66 10.02 -19.97
CA HIS A 4 -32.34 10.64 -20.19
C HIS A 4 -31.73 11.13 -18.87
N PHE A 5 -32.55 11.61 -17.92
CA PHE A 5 -32.12 11.98 -16.57
C PHE A 5 -31.59 10.78 -15.78
N ALA A 6 -32.30 9.65 -15.84
CA ALA A 6 -31.87 8.41 -15.16
C ALA A 6 -30.58 7.84 -15.76
N ARG A 7 -30.37 7.94 -17.08
CA ARG A 7 -29.13 7.53 -17.72
C ARG A 7 -27.96 8.47 -17.37
N GLY A 8 -28.18 9.77 -17.30
CA GLY A 8 -27.17 10.74 -16.88
C GLY A 8 -26.72 10.53 -15.45
N LEU A 9 -27.67 10.24 -14.53
CA LEU A 9 -27.39 9.96 -13.12
C LEU A 9 -26.62 8.66 -12.95
N LEU A 10 -26.94 7.61 -13.70
CA LEU A 10 -26.22 6.32 -13.69
C LEU A 10 -24.76 6.46 -14.18
N VAL A 11 -24.54 7.27 -15.21
CA VAL A 11 -23.18 7.55 -15.73
C VAL A 11 -22.37 8.38 -14.72
N LEU A 12 -22.99 9.33 -14.03
CA LEU A 12 -22.33 10.13 -13.00
C LEU A 12 -21.93 9.29 -11.78
N ILE A 13 -22.79 8.35 -11.37
CA ILE A 13 -22.50 7.41 -10.28
C ILE A 13 -21.38 6.42 -10.69
N ALA A 14 -21.36 5.96 -11.94
CA ALA A 14 -20.31 5.06 -12.44
C ALA A 14 -18.93 5.75 -12.51
N LEU A 15 -18.86 7.05 -12.82
CA LEU A 15 -17.62 7.82 -12.84
C LEU A 15 -17.07 8.12 -11.43
N SER A 16 -17.91 8.17 -10.40
CA SER A 16 -17.46 8.42 -9.03
C SER A 16 -16.85 7.18 -8.32
N VAL A 17 -16.98 5.98 -8.89
CA VAL A 17 -16.42 4.72 -8.33
C VAL A 17 -14.96 4.49 -8.75
N SER A 18 -14.41 5.26 -9.69
CA SER A 18 -13.02 5.10 -10.18
C SER A 18 -11.93 5.66 -9.26
N GLY A 19 -12.28 6.20 -8.09
CA GLY A 19 -11.33 6.68 -7.07
C GLY A 19 -10.88 5.59 -6.10
N CYS A 20 -10.70 4.34 -6.53
CA CYS A 20 -10.18 3.29 -5.67
C CYS A 20 -8.76 3.64 -5.20
N ALA A 21 -8.55 3.77 -3.89
CA ALA A 21 -7.22 3.75 -3.32
C ALA A 21 -6.52 2.46 -3.77
N ALA A 22 -5.42 2.60 -4.49
CA ALA A 22 -4.68 1.47 -5.05
C ALA A 22 -3.33 1.34 -4.36
N PHE A 23 -2.88 0.10 -4.18
CA PHE A 23 -1.52 -0.18 -3.76
C PHE A 23 -0.51 0.29 -4.81
N SER A 24 0.63 0.81 -4.37
CA SER A 24 1.75 1.07 -5.26
C SER A 24 2.36 -0.26 -5.73
N PRO A 25 2.88 -0.33 -6.98
CA PRO A 25 3.48 -1.56 -7.49
C PRO A 25 4.69 -2.04 -6.68
N ASP A 26 5.35 -1.12 -5.99
CA ASP A 26 6.61 -1.30 -5.27
C ASP A 26 6.47 -1.23 -3.74
N SER A 27 5.27 -1.11 -3.20
CA SER A 27 5.00 -0.92 -1.77
C SER A 27 5.72 0.30 -1.17
N GLY A 28 5.85 1.38 -1.97
CA GLY A 28 6.49 2.63 -1.55
C GLY A 28 8.02 2.59 -1.56
N MET A 29 8.64 1.55 -2.12
CA MET A 29 10.09 1.35 -2.13
C MET A 29 10.85 2.33 -3.03
N ILE A 30 10.21 2.93 -4.05
CA ILE A 30 10.85 3.93 -4.92
C ILE A 30 11.46 5.06 -4.08
N ALA A 31 10.73 5.60 -3.10
CA ALA A 31 11.24 6.67 -2.25
C ALA A 31 12.45 6.22 -1.39
N VAL A 32 12.46 4.97 -0.92
CA VAL A 32 13.59 4.39 -0.16
C VAL A 32 14.80 4.19 -1.08
N ALA A 33 14.58 3.65 -2.27
CA ALA A 33 15.63 3.42 -3.27
C ALA A 33 16.27 4.74 -3.72
N ASP A 34 15.46 5.76 -3.99
CA ASP A 34 15.95 7.09 -4.39
C ASP A 34 16.80 7.73 -3.31
N LEU A 35 16.34 7.74 -2.06
CA LEU A 35 17.11 8.27 -0.93
C LEU A 35 18.42 7.52 -0.72
N THR A 36 18.40 6.19 -0.83
CA THR A 36 19.60 5.36 -0.66
C THR A 36 20.59 5.58 -1.79
N SER A 37 20.12 5.59 -3.05
CA SER A 37 20.97 5.79 -4.21
C SER A 37 21.61 7.18 -4.23
N GLN A 38 20.86 8.22 -3.86
CA GLN A 38 21.37 9.60 -3.77
C GLN A 38 22.39 9.77 -2.64
N THR A 39 22.24 9.03 -1.53
CA THR A 39 23.08 9.21 -0.34
C THR A 39 24.36 8.37 -0.39
N ILE A 40 24.26 7.12 -0.79
CA ILE A 40 25.37 6.15 -0.73
C ILE A 40 25.64 5.41 -2.04
N ASN A 41 24.90 5.73 -3.11
CA ASN A 41 25.01 5.10 -4.44
C ASN A 41 24.97 3.56 -4.38
N LYS A 42 24.00 3.00 -3.66
CA LYS A 42 23.75 1.57 -3.49
C LYS A 42 22.33 1.21 -3.87
N ASP A 43 22.16 -0.04 -4.32
CA ASP A 43 20.87 -0.62 -4.65
C ASP A 43 20.24 -1.27 -3.41
N VAL A 44 18.92 -1.18 -3.33
CA VAL A 44 18.10 -1.88 -2.33
C VAL A 44 17.10 -2.79 -3.03
N ALA A 45 16.71 -3.89 -2.38
CA ALA A 45 15.72 -4.79 -2.91
C ALA A 45 14.76 -5.23 -1.81
N PHE A 46 13.46 -5.10 -2.09
CA PHE A 46 12.40 -5.68 -1.26
C PHE A 46 11.95 -7.00 -1.90
N VAL A 47 12.30 -8.10 -1.26
CA VAL A 47 12.01 -9.46 -1.75
C VAL A 47 10.60 -9.86 -1.35
N ARG A 48 9.70 -9.96 -2.33
CA ARG A 48 8.30 -10.33 -2.13
C ARG A 48 7.89 -11.62 -2.84
N THR A 49 8.68 -12.07 -3.80
CA THR A 49 8.39 -13.26 -4.62
C THR A 49 9.60 -14.17 -4.66
N ALA A 50 9.38 -15.44 -5.03
CA ALA A 50 10.48 -16.39 -5.23
C ALA A 50 11.44 -15.94 -6.33
N GLU A 51 10.92 -15.41 -7.43
CA GLU A 51 11.72 -14.88 -8.53
C GLU A 51 12.59 -13.70 -8.09
N GLY A 52 12.04 -12.83 -7.22
CA GLY A 52 12.77 -11.73 -6.61
C GLY A 52 13.90 -12.22 -5.70
N ALA A 53 13.65 -13.29 -4.92
CA ALA A 53 14.67 -13.93 -4.09
C ALA A 53 15.79 -14.53 -4.95
N ASP A 54 15.45 -15.26 -6.01
CA ASP A 54 16.44 -15.86 -6.94
C ASP A 54 17.30 -14.79 -7.62
N ALA A 55 16.70 -13.67 -8.01
CA ALA A 55 17.40 -12.53 -8.61
C ALA A 55 18.40 -11.89 -7.63
N VAL A 56 17.99 -11.69 -6.38
CA VAL A 56 18.86 -11.16 -5.31
C VAL A 56 19.99 -12.13 -5.02
N ASP A 57 19.70 -13.42 -4.88
CA ASP A 57 20.72 -14.46 -4.65
C ASP A 57 21.74 -14.55 -5.80
N ALA A 58 21.28 -14.45 -7.05
CA ALA A 58 22.17 -14.40 -8.21
C ALA A 58 23.08 -13.18 -8.17
N ARG A 59 22.54 -12.00 -7.78
CA ARG A 59 23.30 -10.76 -7.65
C ARG A 59 24.34 -10.87 -6.53
N VAL A 60 23.96 -11.41 -5.38
CA VAL A 60 24.88 -11.63 -4.25
C VAL A 60 26.02 -12.59 -4.64
N ARG A 61 25.71 -13.73 -5.30
CA ARG A 61 26.76 -14.65 -5.81
C ARG A 61 27.71 -13.96 -6.79
N GLN A 62 27.19 -13.11 -7.68
CA GLN A 62 28.01 -12.33 -8.60
C GLN A 62 28.95 -11.37 -7.87
N LEU A 63 28.49 -10.70 -6.81
CA LEU A 63 29.31 -9.81 -6.01
C LEU A 63 30.40 -10.58 -5.24
N GLN A 64 30.07 -11.75 -4.71
CA GLN A 64 31.00 -12.61 -3.98
C GLN A 64 32.08 -13.29 -4.87
N SER A 65 31.85 -13.39 -6.17
CA SER A 65 32.83 -13.97 -7.11
C SER A 65 34.04 -13.06 -7.37
N ARG A 66 34.03 -11.83 -6.85
CA ARG A 66 35.11 -10.84 -6.98
C ARG A 66 35.80 -10.63 -5.64
N THR A 67 36.93 -9.95 -5.64
CA THR A 67 37.61 -9.54 -4.40
C THR A 67 36.66 -8.66 -3.59
N LEU A 68 36.43 -9.04 -2.34
CA LEU A 68 35.53 -8.31 -1.43
C LEU A 68 36.19 -6.97 -1.05
N SER A 69 35.51 -5.87 -1.39
CA SER A 69 35.79 -4.51 -0.93
C SER A 69 34.74 -4.07 0.07
N ALA A 70 35.00 -3.03 0.85
CA ALA A 70 34.03 -2.42 1.73
C ALA A 70 32.73 -2.06 0.97
N GLU A 71 32.87 -1.46 -0.21
CA GLU A 71 31.74 -1.11 -1.09
C GLU A 71 30.90 -2.32 -1.49
N THR A 72 31.56 -3.45 -1.79
CA THR A 72 30.90 -4.70 -2.14
C THR A 72 30.25 -5.35 -0.92
N ALA A 73 30.88 -5.29 0.24
CA ALA A 73 30.33 -5.80 1.50
C ALA A 73 29.03 -5.08 1.87
N VAL A 74 29.01 -3.75 1.81
CA VAL A 74 27.81 -2.93 2.03
C VAL A 74 26.71 -3.34 1.04
N GLN A 75 26.99 -3.46 -0.25
CA GLN A 75 25.99 -3.83 -1.24
C GLN A 75 25.41 -5.22 -0.97
N ILE A 76 26.23 -6.21 -0.60
CA ILE A 76 25.78 -7.56 -0.22
C ILE A 76 24.88 -7.49 1.03
N ALA A 77 25.29 -6.73 2.04
CA ALA A 77 24.51 -6.57 3.26
C ALA A 77 23.12 -5.97 2.98
N LEU A 78 23.05 -4.91 2.17
CA LEU A 78 21.77 -4.28 1.81
C LEU A 78 20.84 -5.21 1.04
N LEU A 79 21.38 -6.11 0.21
CA LEU A 79 20.56 -7.04 -0.55
C LEU A 79 20.12 -8.26 0.25
N ASN A 80 20.89 -8.71 1.25
CA ASN A 80 20.67 -10.01 1.92
C ASN A 80 20.35 -9.92 3.41
N ASN A 81 20.20 -8.71 3.98
CA ASN A 81 19.92 -8.59 5.42
C ASN A 81 18.43 -8.82 5.72
N ARG A 82 18.15 -9.86 6.53
CA ARG A 82 16.76 -10.21 6.91
C ARG A 82 16.10 -9.15 7.80
N GLY A 83 16.87 -8.46 8.64
CA GLY A 83 16.34 -7.37 9.46
C GLY A 83 15.88 -6.19 8.58
N LEU A 84 16.61 -5.91 7.51
CA LEU A 84 16.21 -4.89 6.55
C LEU A 84 14.93 -5.30 5.79
N GLN A 85 14.80 -6.59 5.40
CA GLN A 85 13.56 -7.10 4.81
C GLN A 85 12.36 -6.96 5.76
N ALA A 86 12.57 -7.13 7.08
CA ALA A 86 11.52 -6.88 8.07
C ALA A 86 11.09 -5.40 8.10
N ALA A 87 12.05 -4.47 8.04
CA ALA A 87 11.73 -3.02 7.96
C ALA A 87 10.95 -2.66 6.67
N TYR A 88 11.24 -3.33 5.55
CA TYR A 88 10.49 -3.14 4.31
C TYR A 88 9.08 -3.76 4.37
N ASN A 89 8.89 -4.85 5.12
CA ASN A 89 7.56 -5.39 5.41
C ASN A 89 6.71 -4.41 6.24
N GLU A 90 7.33 -3.72 7.22
CA GLU A 90 6.62 -2.67 7.98
C GLU A 90 6.20 -1.49 7.10
N LEU A 91 7.01 -1.14 6.09
CA LEU A 91 6.61 -0.14 5.10
C LEU A 91 5.40 -0.61 4.28
N ALA A 92 5.38 -1.86 3.83
CA ALA A 92 4.24 -2.42 3.10
C ALA A 92 2.96 -2.48 3.97
N LEU A 93 3.09 -2.76 5.27
CA LEU A 93 1.97 -2.69 6.21
C LEU A 93 1.44 -1.25 6.38
N ALA A 94 2.33 -0.27 6.41
CA ALA A 94 1.92 1.14 6.47
C ALA A 94 1.20 1.60 5.18
N GLU A 95 1.53 1.03 4.02
CA GLU A 95 0.77 1.25 2.79
C GLU A 95 -0.63 0.62 2.88
N THR A 96 -0.75 -0.57 3.48
CA THR A 96 -2.04 -1.21 3.70
C THR A 96 -2.95 -0.33 4.58
N ASP A 97 -2.40 0.24 5.66
CA ASP A 97 -3.14 1.19 6.51
C ASP A 97 -3.56 2.44 5.71
N LEU A 98 -2.68 2.99 4.87
CA LEU A 98 -3.03 4.11 4.00
C LEU A 98 -4.20 3.77 3.06
N VAL A 99 -4.14 2.61 2.39
CA VAL A 99 -5.21 2.17 1.48
C VAL A 99 -6.52 2.00 2.25
N GLU A 100 -6.50 1.32 3.39
CA GLU A 100 -7.68 1.08 4.24
C GLU A 100 -8.31 2.40 4.72
N GLN A 101 -7.50 3.33 5.25
CA GLN A 101 -7.98 4.63 5.73
C GLN A 101 -8.47 5.56 4.60
N SER A 102 -8.10 5.29 3.37
CA SER A 102 -8.51 6.05 2.19
C SER A 102 -9.77 5.50 1.53
N LEU A 103 -10.27 4.35 1.97
CA LEU A 103 -11.50 3.76 1.46
C LEU A 103 -12.74 4.38 2.14
N PRO A 104 -13.83 4.62 1.38
CA PRO A 104 -15.10 4.99 1.98
C PRO A 104 -15.66 3.83 2.82
N PRO A 105 -16.45 4.12 3.87
CA PRO A 105 -17.11 3.08 4.64
C PRO A 105 -18.08 2.29 3.76
N ASN A 106 -18.15 0.98 3.96
CA ASN A 106 -19.04 0.12 3.21
C ASN A 106 -20.51 0.41 3.59
N PRO A 107 -21.38 0.74 2.61
CA PRO A 107 -22.80 0.82 2.86
C PRO A 107 -23.39 -0.56 3.12
N VAL A 108 -24.33 -0.64 4.06
CA VAL A 108 -25.08 -1.86 4.35
C VAL A 108 -26.43 -1.80 3.62
N PHE A 109 -26.69 -2.80 2.80
CA PHE A 109 -27.98 -3.00 2.14
C PHE A 109 -28.69 -4.15 2.84
N ALA A 110 -29.89 -3.89 3.38
CA ALA A 110 -30.72 -4.90 3.97
C ALA A 110 -32.04 -5.01 3.18
N ILE A 111 -32.46 -6.23 2.92
CA ILE A 111 -33.77 -6.54 2.33
C ILE A 111 -34.42 -7.57 3.25
N SER A 112 -35.56 -7.20 3.83
CA SER A 112 -36.35 -8.11 4.66
C SER A 112 -37.74 -8.30 4.05
N ARG A 113 -38.28 -9.51 4.22
CA ARG A 113 -39.66 -9.82 3.88
C ARG A 113 -40.40 -10.18 5.15
N ILE A 114 -41.39 -9.36 5.46
CA ILE A 114 -42.27 -9.58 6.61
C ILE A 114 -43.60 -10.15 6.07
N SER A 115 -43.99 -11.33 6.54
CA SER A 115 -45.22 -11.99 6.14
C SER A 115 -46.09 -12.21 7.38
N GLY A 116 -47.34 -11.68 7.35
CA GLY A 116 -48.30 -11.84 8.43
C GLY A 116 -49.72 -11.57 7.94
N ASN A 117 -50.71 -12.24 8.51
CA ASN A 117 -52.15 -12.02 8.23
C ASN A 117 -52.56 -12.03 6.74
N GLY A 118 -51.89 -12.85 5.91
CA GLY A 118 -52.19 -12.94 4.48
C GLY A 118 -51.57 -11.85 3.60
N ALA A 119 -50.83 -10.88 4.20
CA ALA A 119 -50.08 -9.87 3.48
C ALA A 119 -48.54 -10.17 3.58
N SER A 120 -47.80 -9.76 2.55
CA SER A 120 -46.33 -9.77 2.58
C SER A 120 -45.82 -8.38 2.23
N GLU A 121 -44.92 -7.87 3.06
CA GLU A 121 -44.26 -6.60 2.86
C GLU A 121 -42.74 -6.85 2.61
N ILE A 122 -42.19 -6.12 1.66
CA ILE A 122 -40.74 -6.14 1.38
C ILE A 122 -40.17 -4.81 1.84
N GLU A 123 -39.38 -4.87 2.91
CA GLU A 123 -38.64 -3.73 3.42
C GLU A 123 -37.22 -3.71 2.77
N ARG A 124 -36.82 -2.53 2.33
CA ARG A 124 -35.48 -2.28 1.77
C ARG A 124 -34.87 -1.14 2.55
N GLN A 125 -33.70 -1.42 3.11
CA GLN A 125 -32.97 -0.45 3.92
C GLN A 125 -31.55 -0.26 3.37
N VAL A 126 -31.09 0.99 3.33
CA VAL A 126 -29.70 1.36 3.04
C VAL A 126 -29.18 2.14 4.24
N VAL A 127 -28.11 1.64 4.85
CA VAL A 127 -27.46 2.30 5.98
C VAL A 127 -26.04 2.67 5.58
N GLY A 128 -25.67 3.94 5.72
CA GLY A 128 -24.33 4.45 5.46
C GLY A 128 -23.83 5.30 6.62
N ASP A 129 -22.55 5.27 6.89
CA ASP A 129 -21.89 6.10 7.90
C ASP A 129 -21.49 7.44 7.31
N ILE A 130 -22.35 8.46 7.51
CA ILE A 130 -22.14 9.82 6.99
C ILE A 130 -20.95 10.49 7.69
N LEU A 131 -20.73 10.24 8.97
CA LEU A 131 -19.61 10.82 9.71
C LEU A 131 -18.26 10.25 9.20
N ALA A 132 -18.21 8.95 8.95
CA ALA A 132 -17.04 8.32 8.36
C ALA A 132 -16.75 8.83 6.95
N LEU A 133 -17.78 9.12 6.13
CA LEU A 133 -17.61 9.78 4.83
C LEU A 133 -17.09 11.22 4.98
N ALA A 134 -17.65 12.01 5.90
CA ALA A 134 -17.24 13.39 6.11
C ALA A 134 -15.80 13.51 6.64
N THR A 135 -15.32 12.52 7.41
CA THR A 135 -13.98 12.50 7.99
C THR A 135 -12.95 11.78 7.10
N LEU A 136 -13.38 11.16 5.99
CA LEU A 136 -12.52 10.40 5.09
C LEU A 136 -11.27 11.18 4.62
N PRO A 137 -11.36 12.45 4.13
CA PRO A 137 -10.16 13.16 3.68
C PRO A 137 -9.15 13.35 4.80
N PHE A 138 -9.58 13.67 6.01
CA PHE A 138 -8.68 13.85 7.17
C PHE A 138 -7.98 12.55 7.56
N ARG A 139 -8.72 11.42 7.57
CA ARG A 139 -8.14 10.10 7.86
C ARG A 139 -7.12 9.71 6.80
N SER A 140 -7.43 9.92 5.53
CA SER A 140 -6.55 9.65 4.41
C SER A 140 -5.27 10.50 4.48
N ASP A 141 -5.35 11.78 4.82
CA ASP A 141 -4.18 12.66 4.96
C ASP A 141 -3.27 12.23 6.12
N ILE A 142 -3.84 11.89 7.27
CA ILE A 142 -3.10 11.37 8.42
C ILE A 142 -2.39 10.05 8.06
N ALA A 143 -3.09 9.13 7.38
CA ALA A 143 -2.52 7.86 6.96
C ALA A 143 -1.38 8.06 5.93
N ARG A 144 -1.51 9.03 5.02
CA ARG A 144 -0.48 9.40 4.06
C ARG A 144 0.79 9.92 4.75
N ASP A 145 0.64 10.74 5.79
CA ASP A 145 1.79 11.23 6.55
C ASP A 145 2.46 10.12 7.36
N ARG A 146 1.69 9.18 7.91
CA ARG A 146 2.23 7.97 8.56
C ARG A 146 3.01 7.09 7.58
N PHE A 147 2.49 6.92 6.36
CA PHE A 147 3.17 6.18 5.31
C PHE A 147 4.49 6.84 4.90
N ARG A 148 4.52 8.16 4.71
CA ARG A 148 5.78 8.92 4.49
C ARG A 148 6.77 8.73 5.63
N GLY A 149 6.29 8.76 6.87
CA GLY A 149 7.11 8.43 8.04
C GLY A 149 7.68 7.02 8.00
N ALA A 150 6.92 6.04 7.49
CA ALA A 150 7.40 4.66 7.32
C ALA A 150 8.48 4.58 6.22
N GLN A 151 8.33 5.29 5.09
CA GLN A 151 9.35 5.38 4.05
C GLN A 151 10.67 5.92 4.59
N LEU A 152 10.62 7.00 5.40
CA LEU A 152 11.82 7.58 6.01
C LEU A 152 12.46 6.62 7.03
N ARG A 153 11.67 5.87 7.81
CA ARG A 153 12.22 4.86 8.73
C ARG A 153 12.91 3.72 7.98
N ALA A 154 12.33 3.24 6.89
CA ALA A 154 12.92 2.21 6.04
C ALA A 154 14.24 2.71 5.41
N ALA A 155 14.28 3.93 4.88
CA ALA A 155 15.50 4.55 4.36
C ALA A 155 16.56 4.70 5.46
N LEU A 156 16.18 5.16 6.66
CA LEU A 156 17.08 5.26 7.80
C LEU A 156 17.65 3.91 8.23
N ALA A 157 16.83 2.85 8.26
CA ALA A 157 17.29 1.50 8.57
C ALA A 157 18.32 1.02 7.53
N THR A 158 18.08 1.33 6.25
CA THR A 158 19.00 1.02 5.16
C THR A 158 20.35 1.73 5.33
N LEU A 159 20.33 3.05 5.59
CA LEU A 159 21.54 3.84 5.78
C LEU A 159 22.32 3.44 7.05
N ARG A 160 21.62 3.09 8.14
CA ARG A 160 22.25 2.57 9.36
C ARG A 160 22.96 1.25 9.09
N LEU A 161 22.31 0.30 8.42
CA LEU A 161 22.95 -0.96 8.06
C LEU A 161 24.21 -0.72 7.19
N ALA A 162 24.15 0.21 6.24
CA ALA A 162 25.30 0.55 5.41
C ALA A 162 26.47 1.16 6.23
N ALA A 163 26.17 1.89 7.32
CA ALA A 163 27.17 2.46 8.20
C ALA A 163 27.77 1.45 9.20
N ASP A 164 27.01 0.38 9.51
CA ASP A 164 27.42 -0.66 10.47
C ASP A 164 28.30 -1.75 9.83
N VAL A 165 28.38 -1.79 8.50
CA VAL A 165 29.17 -2.78 7.72
C VAL A 165 30.52 -2.24 7.34
#